data_3f8dd36f0f7486f2cf534e26da1eeb31
#
_entry.id   3f8dd36f0f7486f2cf534e26da1eeb31
#
_cell.length_a   1.000
_cell.length_b   1.000
_cell.length_c   1.000
_cell.angle_alpha   90.00
_cell.angle_beta   90.00
_cell.angle_gamma   90.00
#
_symmetry.space_group_name_H-M   'P 1'
#
loop_
_entity.id
_entity.type
_entity.pdbx_description
1 polymer ?
#
loop_
_entity_poly.entity_id
_entity_poly.type
_entity_poly.pdbx_seq_one_letter_code
_entity_poly.pdbx_strand_id
1 'polypeptide(L)'
;MNFWEFLFEKLNMVLVNLFAATALIVFLKLVGIQGGALGLILIVWGIILIAVGGREYWSQKRKYDEIESQLEELDKKYLICELLGKPETQMEKLYTNMLRVGSKSMVEEVNEKRNALSSYKEYIEEWIHEVKTPITAIDLICKNHPTEEILQIQKELQEIERFVEQALYYARSEVVEKDYFIKEISLSEIVYPVILEYRTMLLEHRVQIVADDLELCVYTDEKWIQFILKQLLSNAVKYARKDNAKIHIYSQVVDGKKYLTVEDNGIGIAQSDIGRVCEKGFTGRNRAKKKSTGMGLYLAKRLCERLGIGLSVTSKEGVGTKVSLQFCK
;
A
#
# COMPACT_ATOMS: atom_id res chain seq x y z
N MET A 1 -14.57 -29.94 1.23
CA MET A 1 -14.56 -31.33 0.63
C MET A 1 -15.97 -31.84 0.50
N ASN A 2 -16.43 -32.21 -0.72
CA ASN A 2 -17.77 -32.74 -0.98
C ASN A 2 -17.80 -34.27 -0.76
N PHE A 3 -18.95 -34.77 -0.28
CA PHE A 3 -19.14 -36.24 -0.07
C PHE A 3 -18.91 -37.05 -1.34
N TRP A 4 -19.30 -36.56 -2.50
CA TRP A 4 -19.12 -37.21 -3.79
C TRP A 4 -17.65 -37.32 -4.20
N GLU A 5 -16.83 -36.30 -3.90
CA GLU A 5 -15.38 -36.33 -4.17
C GLU A 5 -14.70 -37.41 -3.33
N PHE A 6 -15.04 -37.49 -2.04
CA PHE A 6 -14.54 -38.54 -1.16
C PHE A 6 -14.94 -39.94 -1.65
N LEU A 7 -16.18 -40.11 -2.12
CA LEU A 7 -16.66 -41.38 -2.64
C LEU A 7 -15.89 -41.80 -3.92
N PHE A 8 -15.63 -40.87 -4.83
CA PHE A 8 -14.84 -41.09 -6.03
C PHE A 8 -13.40 -41.48 -5.70
N GLU A 9 -12.78 -40.85 -4.73
CA GLU A 9 -11.42 -41.16 -4.27
C GLU A 9 -11.32 -42.60 -3.71
N LYS A 10 -12.40 -43.04 -3.03
CA LYS A 10 -12.49 -44.40 -2.44
C LYS A 10 -13.17 -45.44 -3.38
N LEU A 11 -13.41 -45.12 -4.65
CA LEU A 11 -14.12 -45.99 -5.59
C LEU A 11 -13.47 -47.39 -5.68
N ASN A 12 -12.14 -47.46 -5.74
CA ASN A 12 -11.42 -48.69 -5.77
C ASN A 12 -11.67 -49.57 -4.54
N MET A 13 -11.71 -48.95 -3.36
CA MET A 13 -12.01 -49.64 -2.08
C MET A 13 -13.45 -50.15 -2.06
N VAL A 14 -14.42 -49.38 -2.57
CA VAL A 14 -15.81 -49.79 -2.69
C VAL A 14 -15.95 -50.96 -3.65
N LEU A 15 -15.30 -50.93 -4.84
CA LEU A 15 -15.33 -52.01 -5.81
C LEU A 15 -14.71 -53.30 -5.27
N VAL A 16 -13.58 -53.24 -4.58
CA VAL A 16 -12.94 -54.40 -3.95
C VAL A 16 -13.86 -55.01 -2.87
N ASN A 17 -14.52 -54.19 -2.05
CA ASN A 17 -15.45 -54.70 -1.04
C ASN A 17 -16.71 -55.32 -1.67
N LEU A 18 -17.22 -54.76 -2.78
CA LEU A 18 -18.35 -55.31 -3.51
C LEU A 18 -18.01 -56.69 -4.11
N PHE A 19 -16.81 -56.79 -4.69
CA PHE A 19 -16.31 -58.08 -5.23
C PHE A 19 -16.12 -59.12 -4.12
N ALA A 20 -15.54 -58.74 -2.97
CA ALA A 20 -15.36 -59.61 -1.83
C ALA A 20 -16.69 -60.08 -1.26
N ALA A 21 -17.70 -59.20 -1.17
CA ALA A 21 -19.04 -59.53 -0.74
C ALA A 21 -19.73 -60.53 -1.69
N THR A 22 -19.61 -60.32 -2.99
CA THR A 22 -20.17 -61.26 -3.99
C THR A 22 -19.51 -62.62 -3.92
N ALA A 23 -18.17 -62.69 -3.83
CA ALA A 23 -17.44 -63.91 -3.65
C ALA A 23 -17.84 -64.68 -2.38
N LEU A 24 -17.99 -63.94 -1.27
CA LEU A 24 -18.41 -64.51 0.03
C LEU A 24 -19.84 -65.08 -0.06
N ILE A 25 -20.79 -64.41 -0.72
CA ILE A 25 -22.16 -64.88 -0.93
C ILE A 25 -22.17 -66.20 -1.70
N VAL A 26 -21.39 -66.25 -2.80
CA VAL A 26 -21.28 -67.46 -3.61
C VAL A 26 -20.70 -68.64 -2.81
N PHE A 27 -19.63 -68.39 -2.07
CA PHE A 27 -18.99 -69.38 -1.21
C PHE A 27 -19.95 -69.94 -0.16
N LEU A 28 -20.63 -69.04 0.60
CA LEU A 28 -21.54 -69.43 1.69
C LEU A 28 -22.79 -70.21 1.17
N LYS A 29 -23.28 -69.87 -0.04
CA LYS A 29 -24.33 -70.61 -0.71
C LYS A 29 -23.86 -72.04 -1.08
N LEU A 30 -22.63 -72.21 -1.58
CA LEU A 30 -22.07 -73.52 -1.91
C LEU A 30 -21.90 -74.39 -0.65
N VAL A 31 -21.61 -73.82 0.50
CA VAL A 31 -21.48 -74.50 1.78
C VAL A 31 -22.84 -74.85 2.42
N GLY A 32 -23.96 -74.38 1.83
CA GLY A 32 -25.31 -74.78 2.25
C GLY A 32 -25.85 -73.94 3.44
N ILE A 33 -25.33 -72.77 3.70
CA ILE A 33 -25.79 -71.92 4.78
C ILE A 33 -27.19 -71.32 4.46
N GLN A 34 -28.09 -71.34 5.47
CA GLN A 34 -29.43 -70.82 5.37
C GLN A 34 -29.49 -69.33 5.06
N GLY A 35 -30.40 -68.83 4.24
CA GLY A 35 -30.50 -67.46 3.75
C GLY A 35 -30.57 -66.40 4.90
N GLY A 36 -31.17 -66.74 6.02
CA GLY A 36 -31.23 -65.81 7.17
C GLY A 36 -29.89 -65.48 7.78
N ALA A 37 -28.98 -66.45 7.95
CA ALA A 37 -27.62 -66.21 8.45
C ALA A 37 -26.77 -65.39 7.48
N LEU A 38 -26.96 -65.63 6.18
CA LEU A 38 -26.31 -64.86 5.11
C LEU A 38 -26.70 -63.40 5.11
N GLY A 39 -27.99 -63.12 5.32
CA GLY A 39 -28.51 -61.76 5.44
C GLY A 39 -27.90 -61.01 6.65
N LEU A 40 -27.79 -61.67 7.80
CA LEU A 40 -27.18 -61.12 8.99
C LEU A 40 -25.71 -60.76 8.81
N ILE A 41 -24.91 -61.61 8.15
CA ILE A 41 -23.49 -61.34 7.87
C ILE A 41 -23.35 -60.11 6.97
N LEU A 42 -24.15 -59.98 5.92
CA LEU A 42 -24.11 -58.84 5.02
C LEU A 42 -24.53 -57.53 5.70
N ILE A 43 -25.53 -57.58 6.57
CA ILE A 43 -25.97 -56.38 7.35
C ILE A 43 -24.82 -55.94 8.27
N VAL A 44 -24.23 -56.86 9.04
CA VAL A 44 -23.11 -56.54 9.91
C VAL A 44 -21.92 -55.96 9.12
N TRP A 45 -21.56 -56.60 7.99
CA TRP A 45 -20.51 -56.07 7.12
C TRP A 45 -20.83 -54.68 6.59
N GLY A 46 -22.03 -54.43 6.11
CA GLY A 46 -22.49 -53.10 5.67
C GLY A 46 -22.39 -52.05 6.77
N ILE A 47 -22.81 -52.36 8.00
CA ILE A 47 -22.70 -51.44 9.15
C ILE A 47 -21.22 -51.12 9.43
N ILE A 48 -20.33 -52.11 9.39
CA ILE A 48 -18.88 -51.88 9.61
C ILE A 48 -18.31 -50.93 8.53
N LEU A 49 -18.64 -51.21 7.25
CA LEU A 49 -18.18 -50.37 6.14
C LEU A 49 -18.68 -48.90 6.27
N ILE A 50 -19.95 -48.72 6.63
CA ILE A 50 -20.51 -47.40 6.84
C ILE A 50 -19.84 -46.71 8.03
N ALA A 51 -19.60 -47.41 9.14
CA ALA A 51 -18.96 -46.85 10.32
C ALA A 51 -17.50 -46.45 10.05
N VAL A 52 -16.72 -47.30 9.37
CA VAL A 52 -15.32 -47.01 8.99
C VAL A 52 -15.24 -45.88 7.97
N GLY A 53 -16.02 -45.94 6.89
CA GLY A 53 -16.07 -44.89 5.86
C GLY A 53 -16.55 -43.53 6.41
N GLY A 54 -17.61 -43.58 7.25
CA GLY A 54 -18.10 -42.37 7.91
C GLY A 54 -17.06 -41.73 8.82
N ARG A 55 -16.37 -42.53 9.65
CA ARG A 55 -15.30 -42.00 10.52
C ARG A 55 -14.15 -41.38 9.71
N GLU A 56 -13.76 -42.03 8.61
CA GLU A 56 -12.69 -41.54 7.75
C GLU A 56 -13.11 -40.22 7.04
N TYR A 57 -14.33 -40.17 6.52
CA TYR A 57 -14.91 -38.95 5.91
C TYR A 57 -14.92 -37.77 6.89
N TRP A 58 -15.45 -37.96 8.11
CA TRP A 58 -15.50 -36.89 9.11
C TRP A 58 -14.12 -36.45 9.57
N SER A 59 -13.15 -37.37 9.68
CA SER A 59 -11.77 -37.04 10.03
C SER A 59 -11.10 -36.22 8.95
N GLN A 60 -11.24 -36.58 7.68
CA GLN A 60 -10.67 -35.84 6.55
C GLN A 60 -11.36 -34.49 6.35
N LYS A 61 -12.70 -34.46 6.45
CA LYS A 61 -13.46 -33.21 6.33
C LYS A 61 -13.04 -32.20 7.39
N ARG A 62 -12.90 -32.64 8.64
CA ARG A 62 -12.49 -31.77 9.76
C ARG A 62 -11.10 -31.19 9.53
N LYS A 63 -10.14 -32.00 9.07
CA LYS A 63 -8.78 -31.53 8.75
C LYS A 63 -8.81 -30.50 7.59
N TYR A 64 -9.62 -30.77 6.57
CA TYR A 64 -9.77 -29.86 5.44
C TYR A 64 -10.35 -28.50 5.83
N ASP A 65 -11.47 -28.51 6.57
CA ASP A 65 -12.16 -27.31 7.02
C ASP A 65 -11.27 -26.47 7.97
N GLU A 66 -10.44 -27.13 8.81
CA GLU A 66 -9.48 -26.48 9.69
C GLU A 66 -8.36 -25.78 8.91
N ILE A 67 -7.77 -26.42 7.92
CA ILE A 67 -6.72 -25.82 7.07
C ILE A 67 -7.28 -24.67 6.25
N GLU A 68 -8.49 -24.80 5.70
CA GLU A 68 -9.14 -23.77 4.90
C GLU A 68 -9.43 -22.52 5.73
N SER A 69 -9.98 -22.68 6.93
CA SER A 69 -10.24 -21.54 7.84
C SER A 69 -8.95 -20.83 8.27
N GLN A 70 -7.90 -21.58 8.59
CA GLN A 70 -6.59 -21.01 8.93
C GLN A 70 -5.95 -20.26 7.76
N LEU A 71 -6.13 -20.75 6.53
CA LEU A 71 -5.63 -20.10 5.31
C LEU A 71 -6.34 -18.77 5.01
N GLU A 72 -7.64 -18.69 5.31
CA GLU A 72 -8.42 -17.45 5.12
C GLU A 72 -8.03 -16.37 6.14
N GLU A 73 -7.75 -16.74 7.39
CA GLU A 73 -7.36 -15.82 8.46
C GLU A 73 -5.93 -15.29 8.34
N LEU A 74 -5.07 -15.95 7.55
CA LEU A 74 -3.68 -15.56 7.37
C LEU A 74 -3.51 -14.36 6.44
N ASP A 75 -2.99 -13.26 6.97
CA ASP A 75 -2.55 -12.10 6.17
C ASP A 75 -1.44 -12.47 5.18
N LYS A 76 -0.52 -13.36 5.60
CA LYS A 76 0.64 -13.81 4.82
C LYS A 76 0.54 -15.30 4.53
N LYS A 77 -0.08 -15.63 3.42
CA LYS A 77 -0.40 -17.03 3.04
C LYS A 77 0.80 -17.96 2.90
N TYR A 78 2.01 -17.43 2.70
CA TYR A 78 3.24 -18.23 2.65
C TYR A 78 3.66 -18.80 4.03
N LEU A 79 3.06 -18.33 5.13
CA LEU A 79 3.30 -18.87 6.47
C LEU A 79 2.43 -20.08 6.82
N ILE A 80 1.58 -20.56 5.91
CA ILE A 80 0.67 -21.70 6.14
C ILE A 80 1.40 -22.94 6.65
N CYS A 81 2.66 -23.14 6.27
CA CYS A 81 3.46 -24.29 6.70
C CYS A 81 3.73 -24.36 8.20
N GLU A 82 3.64 -23.25 8.91
CA GLU A 82 3.83 -23.19 10.37
C GLU A 82 2.58 -23.67 11.11
N LEU A 83 1.41 -23.60 10.46
CA LEU A 83 0.11 -23.99 11.02
C LEU A 83 -0.26 -25.44 10.67
N LEU A 84 0.39 -26.04 9.65
CA LEU A 84 0.11 -27.42 9.30
C LEU A 84 0.51 -28.38 10.45
N GLY A 85 -0.44 -29.21 10.86
CA GLY A 85 -0.25 -30.22 11.88
C GLY A 85 0.82 -31.26 11.49
N LYS A 86 1.13 -32.19 12.39
CA LYS A 86 2.10 -33.27 12.10
C LYS A 86 1.54 -34.18 11.01
N PRO A 87 2.29 -34.41 9.92
CA PRO A 87 1.86 -35.30 8.84
C PRO A 87 1.82 -36.75 9.31
N GLU A 88 0.72 -37.45 9.01
CA GLU A 88 0.50 -38.85 9.42
C GLU A 88 0.96 -39.81 8.33
N THR A 89 0.79 -39.48 7.06
CA THR A 89 1.14 -40.32 5.93
C THR A 89 2.47 -39.90 5.28
N GLN A 90 3.09 -40.84 4.53
CA GLN A 90 4.31 -40.52 3.76
C GLN A 90 4.08 -39.43 2.70
N MET A 91 2.88 -39.43 2.08
CA MET A 91 2.50 -38.47 1.09
C MET A 91 2.31 -37.05 1.73
N GLU A 92 1.64 -36.97 2.88
CA GLU A 92 1.53 -35.74 3.66
C GLU A 92 2.90 -35.18 4.04
N LYS A 93 3.85 -36.06 4.45
CA LYS A 93 5.23 -35.66 4.74
C LYS A 93 5.91 -35.03 3.53
N LEU A 94 5.73 -35.61 2.36
CA LEU A 94 6.30 -35.12 1.10
C LEU A 94 5.73 -33.73 0.77
N TYR A 95 4.41 -33.59 0.77
CA TYR A 95 3.75 -32.32 0.48
C TYR A 95 4.09 -31.22 1.51
N THR A 96 4.07 -31.56 2.79
CA THR A 96 4.44 -30.60 3.85
C THR A 96 5.90 -30.15 3.69
N ASN A 97 6.80 -31.06 3.32
CA ASN A 97 8.20 -30.71 3.09
C ASN A 97 8.38 -29.84 1.85
N MET A 98 7.69 -30.14 0.74
CA MET A 98 7.70 -29.31 -0.47
C MET A 98 7.16 -27.90 -0.19
N LEU A 99 6.03 -27.79 0.52
CA LEU A 99 5.47 -26.51 0.93
C LEU A 99 6.43 -25.75 1.85
N ARG A 100 7.06 -26.43 2.80
CA ARG A 100 8.02 -25.80 3.73
C ARG A 100 9.23 -25.24 3.01
N VAL A 101 9.79 -25.98 2.05
CA VAL A 101 10.93 -25.52 1.23
C VAL A 101 10.52 -24.31 0.39
N GLY A 102 9.35 -24.36 -0.26
CA GLY A 102 8.83 -23.24 -1.04
C GLY A 102 8.55 -22.00 -0.21
N SER A 103 7.87 -22.17 0.96
CA SER A 103 7.60 -21.08 1.87
C SER A 103 8.88 -20.45 2.44
N LYS A 104 9.87 -21.27 2.81
CA LYS A 104 11.16 -20.80 3.30
C LYS A 104 11.86 -19.94 2.25
N SER A 105 11.92 -20.41 0.99
CA SER A 105 12.52 -19.64 -0.10
C SER A 105 11.80 -18.30 -0.33
N MET A 106 10.45 -18.30 -0.26
CA MET A 106 9.67 -17.06 -0.38
C MET A 106 9.95 -16.08 0.77
N VAL A 107 10.04 -16.58 2.01
CA VAL A 107 10.36 -15.76 3.19
C VAL A 107 11.77 -15.16 3.05
N GLU A 108 12.74 -15.96 2.63
CA GLU A 108 14.11 -15.50 2.41
C GLU A 108 14.16 -14.40 1.33
N GLU A 109 13.52 -14.60 0.18
CA GLU A 109 13.47 -13.60 -0.89
C GLU A 109 12.78 -12.30 -0.45
N VAL A 110 11.65 -12.40 0.27
CA VAL A 110 10.95 -11.22 0.81
C VAL A 110 11.83 -10.46 1.80
N ASN A 111 12.54 -11.17 2.69
CA ASN A 111 13.44 -10.55 3.65
C ASN A 111 14.66 -9.91 2.98
N GLU A 112 15.26 -10.56 1.99
CA GLU A 112 16.36 -9.97 1.21
C GLU A 112 15.93 -8.67 0.52
N LYS A 113 14.76 -8.66 -0.14
CA LYS A 113 14.24 -7.44 -0.78
C LYS A 113 13.92 -6.35 0.23
N ARG A 114 13.38 -6.71 1.40
CA ARG A 114 13.12 -5.76 2.48
C ARG A 114 14.40 -5.15 3.02
N ASN A 115 15.41 -5.99 3.28
CA ASN A 115 16.72 -5.53 3.76
C ASN A 115 17.42 -4.63 2.74
N ALA A 116 17.38 -5.00 1.46
CA ALA A 116 17.93 -4.17 0.38
C ALA A 116 17.24 -2.81 0.28
N LEU A 117 15.91 -2.75 0.45
CA LEU A 117 15.17 -1.49 0.48
C LEU A 117 15.52 -0.64 1.71
N SER A 118 15.68 -1.26 2.89
CA SER A 118 16.10 -0.56 4.11
C SER A 118 17.49 0.03 3.96
N SER A 119 18.45 -0.77 3.49
CA SER A 119 19.84 -0.30 3.25
C SER A 119 19.88 0.81 2.19
N TYR A 120 19.06 0.72 1.14
CA TYR A 120 18.95 1.79 0.14
C TYR A 120 18.42 3.09 0.75
N LYS A 121 17.41 3.01 1.63
CA LYS A 121 16.87 4.18 2.35
C LYS A 121 17.96 4.84 3.21
N GLU A 122 18.65 4.06 4.06
CA GLU A 122 19.73 4.54 4.90
C GLU A 122 20.83 5.23 4.08
N TYR A 123 21.25 4.60 2.99
CA TYR A 123 22.24 5.19 2.07
C TYR A 123 21.74 6.53 1.49
N ILE A 124 20.50 6.63 1.06
CA ILE A 124 19.95 7.88 0.52
C ILE A 124 19.85 8.97 1.60
N GLU A 125 19.50 8.62 2.83
CA GLU A 125 19.45 9.57 3.96
C GLU A 125 20.85 10.12 4.29
N GLU A 126 21.87 9.26 4.39
CA GLU A 126 23.25 9.67 4.58
C GLU A 126 23.75 10.55 3.44
N TRP A 127 23.54 10.11 2.19
CA TRP A 127 23.94 10.88 1.01
C TRP A 127 23.28 12.27 0.98
N ILE A 128 22.02 12.39 1.36
CA ILE A 128 21.32 13.67 1.43
C ILE A 128 21.95 14.57 2.51
N HIS A 129 22.30 14.03 3.65
CA HIS A 129 23.00 14.78 4.69
C HIS A 129 24.35 15.30 4.20
N GLU A 130 25.13 14.48 3.49
CA GLU A 130 26.40 14.88 2.90
C GLU A 130 26.24 15.96 1.82
N VAL A 131 25.20 15.89 0.99
CA VAL A 131 24.92 16.90 -0.05
C VAL A 131 24.40 18.21 0.55
N LYS A 132 23.62 18.18 1.60
CA LYS A 132 23.12 19.40 2.27
C LYS A 132 24.22 20.24 2.88
N THR A 133 25.29 19.63 3.36
CA THR A 133 26.44 20.33 3.98
C THR A 133 27.09 21.33 3.03
N PRO A 134 27.57 20.94 1.82
CA PRO A 134 28.16 21.88 0.86
C PRO A 134 27.12 22.88 0.31
N ILE A 135 25.84 22.48 0.15
CA ILE A 135 24.78 23.42 -0.24
C ILE A 135 24.67 24.55 0.78
N THR A 136 24.57 24.22 2.07
CA THR A 136 24.49 25.22 3.16
C THR A 136 25.73 26.11 3.21
N ALA A 137 26.94 25.55 3.00
CA ALA A 137 28.18 26.32 2.95
C ALA A 137 28.18 27.34 1.79
N ILE A 138 27.75 26.92 0.58
CA ILE A 138 27.66 27.80 -0.57
C ILE A 138 26.59 28.87 -0.36
N ASP A 139 25.43 28.53 0.19
CA ASP A 139 24.37 29.49 0.51
C ASP A 139 24.86 30.57 1.51
N LEU A 140 25.63 30.17 2.51
CA LEU A 140 26.24 31.10 3.47
C LEU A 140 27.25 32.04 2.80
N ILE A 141 28.08 31.55 1.87
CA ILE A 141 29.01 32.37 1.08
C ILE A 141 28.22 33.38 0.22
N CYS A 142 27.16 32.92 -0.45
CA CYS A 142 26.30 33.77 -1.26
C CYS A 142 25.65 34.91 -0.44
N LYS A 143 25.18 34.62 0.76
CA LYS A 143 24.61 35.62 1.67
C LYS A 143 25.57 36.70 2.13
N ASN A 144 26.86 36.34 2.25
CA ASN A 144 27.90 37.28 2.70
C ASN A 144 28.40 38.20 1.57
N HIS A 145 28.12 37.87 0.30
CA HIS A 145 28.61 38.63 -0.87
C HIS A 145 27.47 38.84 -1.89
N PRO A 146 26.44 39.66 -1.59
CA PRO A 146 25.26 39.81 -2.45
C PRO A 146 25.58 40.62 -3.70
N THR A 147 25.96 39.97 -4.81
CA THR A 147 25.99 40.56 -6.15
C THR A 147 24.86 39.98 -6.98
N GLU A 148 24.58 40.57 -8.16
CA GLU A 148 23.48 40.10 -9.02
C GLU A 148 23.73 38.66 -9.51
N GLU A 149 24.96 38.33 -9.85
CA GLU A 149 25.38 36.96 -10.23
C GLU A 149 25.24 35.98 -9.07
N ILE A 150 25.60 36.38 -7.86
CA ILE A 150 25.51 35.55 -6.66
C ILE A 150 24.05 35.30 -6.29
N LEU A 151 23.17 36.27 -6.43
CA LEU A 151 21.73 36.07 -6.24
C LEU A 151 21.15 35.05 -7.23
N GLN A 152 21.66 34.99 -8.45
CA GLN A 152 21.25 33.95 -9.42
C GLN A 152 21.77 32.57 -9.01
N ILE A 153 23.01 32.46 -8.53
CA ILE A 153 23.55 31.20 -7.98
C ILE A 153 22.72 30.72 -6.81
N GLN A 154 22.33 31.63 -5.92
CA GLN A 154 21.51 31.31 -4.76
C GLN A 154 20.13 30.72 -5.15
N LYS A 155 19.50 31.24 -6.21
CA LYS A 155 18.26 30.67 -6.76
C LYS A 155 18.43 29.24 -7.28
N GLU A 156 19.49 28.98 -8.02
CA GLU A 156 19.77 27.61 -8.51
C GLU A 156 20.10 26.66 -7.31
N LEU A 157 20.74 27.17 -6.27
CA LEU A 157 21.03 26.41 -5.05
C LEU A 157 19.73 25.98 -4.32
N GLN A 158 18.78 26.89 -4.19
CA GLN A 158 17.45 26.59 -3.64
C GLN A 158 16.70 25.54 -4.47
N GLU A 159 16.83 25.57 -5.80
CA GLU A 159 16.27 24.52 -6.66
C GLU A 159 16.92 23.15 -6.41
N ILE A 160 18.25 23.11 -6.23
CA ILE A 160 18.98 21.88 -5.90
C ILE A 160 18.50 21.35 -4.53
N GLU A 161 18.41 22.21 -3.52
CA GLU A 161 17.92 21.85 -2.19
C GLU A 161 16.52 21.24 -2.24
N ARG A 162 15.63 21.82 -3.04
CA ARG A 162 14.29 21.29 -3.27
C ARG A 162 14.31 19.90 -3.92
N PHE A 163 15.20 19.64 -4.89
CA PHE A 163 15.32 18.32 -5.50
C PHE A 163 15.89 17.28 -4.52
N VAL A 164 16.84 17.66 -3.69
CA VAL A 164 17.41 16.82 -2.64
C VAL A 164 16.30 16.45 -1.61
N GLU A 165 15.48 17.43 -1.21
CA GLU A 165 14.36 17.17 -0.32
C GLU A 165 13.31 16.22 -0.97
N GLN A 166 13.00 16.42 -2.24
CA GLN A 166 12.11 15.51 -2.98
C GLN A 166 12.67 14.08 -3.03
N ALA A 167 13.98 13.91 -3.23
CA ALA A 167 14.63 12.59 -3.25
C ALA A 167 14.53 11.90 -1.88
N LEU A 168 14.69 12.65 -0.77
CA LEU A 168 14.51 12.13 0.58
C LEU A 168 13.11 11.60 0.82
N TYR A 169 12.09 12.43 0.54
CA TYR A 169 10.70 12.03 0.74
C TYR A 169 10.28 10.89 -0.20
N TYR A 170 10.85 10.83 -1.42
CA TYR A 170 10.66 9.70 -2.31
C TYR A 170 11.22 8.40 -1.69
N ALA A 171 12.46 8.40 -1.22
CA ALA A 171 13.07 7.24 -0.56
C ALA A 171 12.27 6.79 0.67
N ARG A 172 11.86 7.73 1.52
CA ARG A 172 11.00 7.45 2.69
C ARG A 172 9.62 6.90 2.32
N SER A 173 9.05 7.32 1.18
CA SER A 173 7.76 6.84 0.72
C SER A 173 7.78 5.40 0.19
N GLU A 174 8.94 4.86 -0.19
CA GLU A 174 9.08 3.48 -0.71
C GLU A 174 9.07 2.42 0.41
N VAL A 175 9.58 2.75 1.60
CA VAL A 175 9.70 1.79 2.71
C VAL A 175 8.43 1.79 3.57
N VAL A 176 7.95 0.59 3.91
CA VAL A 176 6.69 0.35 4.64
C VAL A 176 6.79 0.69 6.14
N GLU A 177 7.99 0.92 6.66
CA GLU A 177 8.19 1.13 8.09
C GLU A 177 7.76 2.52 8.53
N LYS A 178 7.18 2.56 9.74
CA LYS A 178 6.47 3.68 10.38
C LYS A 178 7.42 4.82 10.78
N ASP A 179 7.90 5.60 9.82
CA ASP A 179 8.71 6.80 10.09
C ASP A 179 7.86 8.08 10.29
N TYR A 180 6.55 7.95 10.49
CA TYR A 180 5.67 9.09 10.73
C TYR A 180 5.19 9.11 12.18
N PHE A 181 5.21 10.30 12.76
CA PHE A 181 4.75 10.57 14.12
C PHE A 181 3.41 11.31 14.07
N ILE A 182 2.32 10.52 14.22
CA ILE A 182 0.96 11.07 14.21
C ILE A 182 0.65 11.70 15.57
N LYS A 183 0.32 13.00 15.56
CA LYS A 183 -0.16 13.75 16.72
C LYS A 183 -1.35 14.62 16.33
N GLU A 184 -2.11 15.05 17.33
CA GLU A 184 -3.11 16.09 17.12
C GLU A 184 -2.40 17.44 16.98
N ILE A 185 -2.72 18.18 15.90
CA ILE A 185 -2.10 19.47 15.60
C ILE A 185 -3.08 20.37 14.88
N SER A 186 -3.02 21.66 15.16
CA SER A 186 -3.79 22.66 14.42
C SER A 186 -3.25 22.86 13.02
N LEU A 187 -4.13 23.05 12.04
CA LEU A 187 -3.72 23.33 10.65
C LEU A 187 -2.96 24.67 10.56
N SER A 188 -3.23 25.63 11.44
CA SER A 188 -2.50 26.90 11.54
C SER A 188 -1.02 26.68 11.87
N GLU A 189 -0.70 25.74 12.78
CA GLU A 189 0.69 25.42 13.15
C GLU A 189 1.46 24.76 11.99
N ILE A 190 0.76 24.12 11.05
CA ILE A 190 1.36 23.50 9.87
C ILE A 190 1.50 24.51 8.72
N VAL A 191 0.47 25.31 8.46
CA VAL A 191 0.36 26.17 7.27
C VAL A 191 1.21 27.43 7.39
N TYR A 192 1.17 28.12 8.53
CA TYR A 192 1.88 29.39 8.66
C TYR A 192 3.40 29.27 8.53
N PRO A 193 4.09 28.28 9.10
CA PRO A 193 5.53 28.10 8.87
C PRO A 193 5.87 27.92 7.40
N VAL A 194 5.05 27.16 6.65
CA VAL A 194 5.25 26.92 5.21
C VAL A 194 5.05 28.22 4.40
N ILE A 195 4.03 29.01 4.72
CA ILE A 195 3.82 30.32 4.08
C ILE A 195 5.02 31.25 4.34
N LEU A 196 5.53 31.27 5.56
CA LEU A 196 6.67 32.08 5.94
C LEU A 196 7.94 31.69 5.18
N GLU A 197 8.21 30.39 5.05
CA GLU A 197 9.33 29.86 4.26
C GLU A 197 9.24 30.27 2.79
N TYR A 198 8.04 30.28 2.22
CA TYR A 198 7.79 30.63 0.81
C TYR A 198 7.60 32.14 0.55
N ARG A 199 7.71 32.98 1.59
CA ARG A 199 7.46 34.45 1.51
C ARG A 199 8.26 35.12 0.39
N THR A 200 9.54 34.84 0.29
CA THR A 200 10.41 35.46 -0.73
C THR A 200 9.94 35.08 -2.13
N MET A 201 9.66 33.81 -2.38
CA MET A 201 9.16 33.31 -3.66
C MET A 201 7.80 33.93 -4.03
N LEU A 202 6.88 34.05 -3.07
CA LEU A 202 5.57 34.68 -3.25
C LEU A 202 5.70 36.16 -3.64
N LEU A 203 6.58 36.90 -2.97
CA LEU A 203 6.85 38.31 -3.28
C LEU A 203 7.50 38.50 -4.66
N GLU A 204 8.51 37.70 -4.99
CA GLU A 204 9.18 37.74 -6.31
C GLU A 204 8.21 37.49 -7.47
N HIS A 205 7.27 36.57 -7.30
CA HIS A 205 6.26 36.23 -8.30
C HIS A 205 4.98 37.08 -8.20
N ARG A 206 4.94 38.04 -7.27
CA ARG A 206 3.78 38.95 -6.99
C ARG A 206 2.49 38.16 -6.75
N VAL A 207 2.57 37.07 -6.01
CA VAL A 207 1.43 36.21 -5.67
C VAL A 207 0.86 36.67 -4.33
N GLN A 208 -0.42 37.03 -4.31
CA GLN A 208 -1.17 37.26 -3.06
C GLN A 208 -1.53 35.92 -2.43
N ILE A 209 -1.30 35.80 -1.14
CA ILE A 209 -1.73 34.64 -0.37
C ILE A 209 -2.74 35.05 0.69
N VAL A 210 -3.82 34.30 0.80
CA VAL A 210 -4.85 34.44 1.82
C VAL A 210 -4.95 33.11 2.56
N ALA A 211 -5.00 33.13 3.86
CA ALA A 211 -5.09 31.93 4.70
C ALA A 211 -6.19 32.15 5.74
N ASP A 212 -7.26 31.38 5.65
CA ASP A 212 -8.48 31.54 6.44
C ASP A 212 -8.90 30.21 7.11
N ASP A 213 -9.60 30.30 8.23
CA ASP A 213 -10.26 29.16 8.91
C ASP A 213 -9.31 27.98 9.23
N LEU A 214 -8.08 28.26 9.68
CA LEU A 214 -7.05 27.26 9.93
C LEU A 214 -7.03 26.68 11.36
N GLU A 215 -8.01 26.98 12.19
CA GLU A 215 -8.06 26.54 13.61
C GLU A 215 -8.48 25.07 13.79
N LEU A 216 -8.79 24.36 12.70
CA LEU A 216 -9.15 22.94 12.78
C LEU A 216 -7.93 22.11 13.19
N CYS A 217 -8.12 21.26 14.23
CA CYS A 217 -7.14 20.24 14.61
C CYS A 217 -7.33 18.96 13.81
N VAL A 218 -6.24 18.33 13.41
CA VAL A 218 -6.20 17.05 12.67
C VAL A 218 -5.17 16.10 13.28
N TYR A 219 -5.35 14.79 13.10
CA TYR A 219 -4.35 13.79 13.48
C TYR A 219 -3.46 13.49 12.28
N THR A 220 -2.19 13.91 12.35
CA THR A 220 -1.25 13.74 11.22
C THR A 220 0.20 13.91 11.65
N ASP A 221 1.14 13.65 10.74
CA ASP A 221 2.54 14.02 10.88
C ASP A 221 2.79 15.41 10.30
N GLU A 222 3.24 16.32 11.15
CA GLU A 222 3.48 17.73 10.81
C GLU A 222 4.46 17.89 9.64
N LYS A 223 5.60 17.18 9.68
CA LYS A 223 6.67 17.30 8.67
C LYS A 223 6.22 16.84 7.30
N TRP A 224 5.44 15.76 7.26
CA TRP A 224 4.92 15.21 6.02
C TRP A 224 3.86 16.13 5.39
N ILE A 225 2.97 16.71 6.19
CA ILE A 225 1.99 17.67 5.67
C ILE A 225 2.66 18.97 5.24
N GLN A 226 3.65 19.46 5.97
CA GLN A 226 4.43 20.62 5.54
C GLN A 226 5.09 20.37 4.19
N PHE A 227 5.69 19.20 3.97
CA PHE A 227 6.26 18.85 2.67
C PHE A 227 5.19 18.80 1.56
N ILE A 228 4.02 18.16 1.82
CA ILE A 228 2.91 18.15 0.86
C ILE A 228 2.50 19.59 0.52
N LEU A 229 2.30 20.45 1.51
CA LEU A 229 1.94 21.85 1.29
C LEU A 229 3.00 22.61 0.48
N LYS A 230 4.29 22.39 0.74
CA LYS A 230 5.39 22.95 -0.06
C LYS A 230 5.28 22.56 -1.53
N GLN A 231 4.94 21.29 -1.83
CA GLN A 231 4.73 20.85 -3.21
C GLN A 231 3.51 21.54 -3.85
N LEU A 232 2.41 21.70 -3.12
CA LEU A 232 1.21 22.39 -3.60
C LEU A 232 1.47 23.86 -3.84
N LEU A 233 2.11 24.56 -2.89
CA LEU A 233 2.47 25.99 -3.03
C LEU A 233 3.47 26.21 -4.18
N SER A 234 4.50 25.39 -4.28
CA SER A 234 5.47 25.45 -5.39
C SER A 234 4.76 25.32 -6.74
N ASN A 235 3.80 24.42 -6.87
CA ASN A 235 3.01 24.28 -8.09
C ASN A 235 2.12 25.51 -8.32
N ALA A 236 1.42 26.02 -7.31
CA ALA A 236 0.55 27.19 -7.42
C ALA A 236 1.32 28.44 -7.87
N VAL A 237 2.52 28.68 -7.32
CA VAL A 237 3.41 29.78 -7.74
C VAL A 237 3.93 29.56 -9.17
N LYS A 238 4.39 28.35 -9.47
CA LYS A 238 4.94 28.00 -10.78
C LYS A 238 3.94 28.20 -11.92
N TYR A 239 2.67 27.88 -11.70
CA TYR A 239 1.60 27.98 -12.67
C TYR A 239 0.71 29.20 -12.48
N ALA A 240 1.15 30.16 -11.65
CA ALA A 240 0.47 31.41 -11.43
C ALA A 240 0.33 32.24 -12.71
N ARG A 241 -0.69 33.08 -12.76
CA ARG A 241 -0.88 34.12 -13.80
C ARG A 241 0.16 35.20 -13.64
N LYS A 242 0.41 35.96 -14.72
CA LYS A 242 1.30 37.12 -14.66
C LYS A 242 0.74 38.25 -13.80
N ASP A 243 -0.57 38.44 -13.86
CA ASP A 243 -1.27 39.52 -13.18
C ASP A 243 -2.32 38.96 -12.20
N ASN A 244 -2.44 39.61 -11.04
CA ASN A 244 -3.41 39.26 -9.99
C ASN A 244 -3.36 37.78 -9.56
N ALA A 245 -2.15 37.21 -9.50
CA ALA A 245 -1.97 35.85 -8.99
C ALA A 245 -2.38 35.77 -7.52
N LYS A 246 -3.25 34.82 -7.20
CA LYS A 246 -3.78 34.63 -5.85
C LYS A 246 -3.78 33.15 -5.48
N ILE A 247 -3.35 32.87 -4.26
CA ILE A 247 -3.45 31.54 -3.63
C ILE A 247 -4.31 31.71 -2.38
N HIS A 248 -5.28 30.85 -2.20
CA HIS A 248 -6.14 30.80 -1.04
C HIS A 248 -6.00 29.45 -0.34
N ILE A 249 -5.60 29.46 0.93
CA ILE A 249 -5.48 28.27 1.77
C ILE A 249 -6.54 28.37 2.85
N TYR A 250 -7.39 27.38 2.95
CA TYR A 250 -8.45 27.37 3.94
C TYR A 250 -8.82 25.96 4.37
N SER A 251 -9.38 25.85 5.57
CA SER A 251 -9.93 24.59 6.04
C SER A 251 -11.45 24.66 6.17
N GLN A 252 -12.10 23.51 6.06
CA GLN A 252 -13.55 23.38 6.20
C GLN A 252 -13.93 21.99 6.69
N VAL A 253 -15.11 21.90 7.29
CA VAL A 253 -15.73 20.61 7.63
C VAL A 253 -16.92 20.38 6.71
N VAL A 254 -16.89 19.27 5.97
CA VAL A 254 -17.98 18.89 5.07
C VAL A 254 -18.35 17.44 5.41
N ASP A 255 -19.63 17.18 5.69
CA ASP A 255 -20.16 15.87 6.07
C ASP A 255 -19.37 15.19 7.22
N GLY A 256 -18.92 16.00 8.20
CA GLY A 256 -18.14 15.55 9.35
C GLY A 256 -16.68 15.23 9.04
N LYS A 257 -16.19 15.43 7.82
CA LYS A 257 -14.80 15.26 7.40
C LYS A 257 -14.09 16.59 7.35
N LYS A 258 -12.84 16.65 7.80
CA LYS A 258 -12.00 17.85 7.82
C LYS A 258 -11.20 17.93 6.51
N TYR A 259 -11.18 19.10 5.91
CA TYR A 259 -10.46 19.38 4.68
C TYR A 259 -9.50 20.55 4.86
N LEU A 260 -8.29 20.44 4.31
CA LEU A 260 -7.39 21.56 4.04
C LEU A 260 -7.30 21.72 2.53
N THR A 261 -7.58 22.92 2.05
CA THR A 261 -7.64 23.21 0.61
C THR A 261 -6.64 24.30 0.25
N VAL A 262 -5.90 24.07 -0.83
CA VAL A 262 -5.05 25.04 -1.51
C VAL A 262 -5.68 25.31 -2.87
N GLU A 263 -6.09 26.55 -3.10
CA GLU A 263 -6.76 26.99 -4.33
C GLU A 263 -5.97 28.12 -4.97
N ASP A 264 -5.61 28.00 -6.24
CA ASP A 264 -4.96 29.02 -7.04
C ASP A 264 -5.86 29.49 -8.18
N ASN A 265 -5.67 30.75 -8.61
CA ASN A 265 -6.30 31.29 -9.80
C ASN A 265 -5.39 31.23 -11.03
N GLY A 266 -4.45 30.31 -11.10
CA GLY A 266 -3.46 30.15 -12.15
C GLY A 266 -4.01 29.76 -13.51
N ILE A 267 -3.15 29.16 -14.34
CA ILE A 267 -3.52 28.74 -15.71
C ILE A 267 -4.50 27.57 -15.73
N GLY A 268 -4.66 26.85 -14.60
CA GLY A 268 -5.48 25.64 -14.52
C GLY A 268 -4.89 24.46 -15.30
N ILE A 269 -5.64 23.36 -15.31
CA ILE A 269 -5.26 22.07 -15.90
C ILE A 269 -6.34 21.67 -16.91
N ALA A 270 -5.93 21.22 -18.10
CA ALA A 270 -6.86 20.70 -19.08
C ALA A 270 -7.60 19.46 -18.56
N GLN A 271 -8.88 19.32 -18.89
CA GLN A 271 -9.73 18.21 -18.44
C GLN A 271 -9.14 16.83 -18.79
N SER A 272 -8.47 16.72 -19.94
CA SER A 272 -7.80 15.48 -20.38
C SER A 272 -6.63 15.06 -19.47
N ASP A 273 -6.05 16.00 -18.73
CA ASP A 273 -4.84 15.80 -17.95
C ASP A 273 -5.13 15.59 -16.47
N ILE A 274 -6.31 15.99 -15.96
CA ILE A 274 -6.67 15.93 -14.54
C ILE A 274 -6.48 14.53 -13.95
N GLY A 275 -6.90 13.48 -14.66
CA GLY A 275 -6.73 12.10 -14.19
C GLY A 275 -5.28 11.64 -14.03
N ARG A 276 -4.35 12.34 -14.69
CA ARG A 276 -2.93 11.96 -14.80
C ARG A 276 -1.97 12.86 -14.04
N VAL A 277 -2.43 13.98 -13.50
CA VAL A 277 -1.56 14.98 -12.83
C VAL A 277 -0.79 14.43 -11.63
N CYS A 278 -1.28 13.34 -11.03
CA CYS A 278 -0.63 12.63 -9.94
C CYS A 278 0.20 11.42 -10.39
N GLU A 279 0.36 11.17 -11.71
CA GLU A 279 1.23 10.11 -12.22
C GLU A 279 2.71 10.52 -12.11
N LYS A 280 3.59 9.53 -11.88
CA LYS A 280 5.04 9.75 -11.76
C LYS A 280 5.61 10.34 -13.06
N GLY A 281 6.25 11.51 -12.94
CA GLY A 281 6.90 12.17 -14.07
C GLY A 281 5.96 12.88 -15.04
N PHE A 282 4.67 12.99 -14.73
CA PHE A 282 3.73 13.71 -15.58
C PHE A 282 3.93 15.23 -15.47
N THR A 283 4.05 15.91 -16.60
CA THR A 283 4.34 17.37 -16.67
C THR A 283 3.37 18.17 -17.52
N GLY A 284 2.30 17.58 -18.05
CA GLY A 284 1.32 18.23 -18.89
C GLY A 284 1.90 18.79 -20.22
N ARG A 285 1.09 19.55 -20.96
CA ARG A 285 1.46 20.12 -22.28
C ARG A 285 2.48 21.26 -22.19
N ASN A 286 2.69 21.86 -21.04
CA ASN A 286 3.56 23.03 -20.85
C ASN A 286 5.02 22.69 -20.48
N ARG A 287 5.46 21.43 -20.68
CA ARG A 287 6.81 20.94 -20.34
C ARG A 287 7.94 21.80 -20.92
N ALA A 288 7.77 22.30 -22.13
CA ALA A 288 8.80 23.06 -22.82
C ALA A 288 9.05 24.47 -22.25
N LYS A 289 8.12 25.03 -21.48
CA LYS A 289 8.21 26.40 -20.96
C LYS A 289 8.67 26.49 -19.50
N LYS A 290 8.59 25.40 -18.72
CA LYS A 290 8.98 25.41 -17.30
C LYS A 290 9.63 24.07 -16.91
N LYS A 291 10.91 24.11 -16.50
CA LYS A 291 11.61 22.94 -15.96
C LYS A 291 10.78 22.30 -14.82
N SER A 292 10.23 21.11 -15.03
CA SER A 292 9.51 20.36 -13.99
C SER A 292 9.78 18.88 -14.10
N THR A 293 10.02 18.25 -12.95
CA THR A 293 10.27 16.81 -12.84
C THR A 293 9.01 15.96 -12.91
N GLY A 294 7.82 16.57 -12.71
CA GLY A 294 6.55 15.86 -12.56
C GLY A 294 6.47 14.99 -11.30
N MET A 295 7.35 15.24 -10.33
CA MET A 295 7.41 14.43 -9.09
C MET A 295 6.59 15.02 -7.93
N GLY A 296 6.35 16.34 -7.91
CA GLY A 296 5.77 17.02 -6.74
C GLY A 296 4.38 16.51 -6.37
N LEU A 297 3.44 16.52 -7.30
CA LEU A 297 2.05 16.08 -7.04
C LEU A 297 1.94 14.55 -6.90
N TYR A 298 2.79 13.80 -7.61
CA TYR A 298 2.93 12.35 -7.39
C TYR A 298 3.35 12.03 -5.96
N LEU A 299 4.38 12.70 -5.45
CA LEU A 299 4.84 12.53 -4.06
C LEU A 299 3.79 12.97 -3.05
N ALA A 300 3.15 14.12 -3.28
CA ALA A 300 2.06 14.59 -2.42
C ALA A 300 0.95 13.54 -2.29
N LYS A 301 0.50 12.97 -3.42
CA LYS A 301 -0.52 11.90 -3.43
C LYS A 301 -0.04 10.67 -2.67
N ARG A 302 1.17 10.20 -2.95
CA ARG A 302 1.72 9.01 -2.31
C ARG A 302 1.88 9.15 -0.80
N LEU A 303 2.34 10.32 -0.33
CA LEU A 303 2.44 10.61 1.10
C LEU A 303 1.06 10.71 1.76
N CYS A 304 0.08 11.32 1.10
CA CYS A 304 -1.30 11.32 1.56
C CYS A 304 -1.84 9.90 1.75
N GLU A 305 -1.64 9.01 0.77
CA GLU A 305 -2.04 7.60 0.84
C GLU A 305 -1.41 6.88 2.04
N ARG A 306 -0.13 7.17 2.34
CA ARG A 306 0.57 6.61 3.52
C ARG A 306 0.02 7.12 4.85
N LEU A 307 -0.40 8.36 4.91
CA LEU A 307 -1.01 8.97 6.10
C LEU A 307 -2.51 8.67 6.23
N GLY A 308 -3.11 7.93 5.29
CA GLY A 308 -4.56 7.71 5.25
C GLY A 308 -5.36 8.97 4.92
N ILE A 309 -4.74 9.95 4.24
CA ILE A 309 -5.34 11.23 3.86
C ILE A 309 -5.79 11.14 2.40
N GLY A 310 -7.03 11.54 2.13
CA GLY A 310 -7.53 11.66 0.76
C GLY A 310 -6.94 12.90 0.07
N LEU A 311 -6.48 12.78 -1.17
CA LEU A 311 -6.08 13.91 -2.00
C LEU A 311 -6.99 13.99 -3.22
N SER A 312 -7.61 15.16 -3.44
CA SER A 312 -8.43 15.42 -4.60
C SER A 312 -7.97 16.68 -5.33
N VAL A 313 -8.00 16.63 -6.65
CA VAL A 313 -7.62 17.75 -7.53
C VAL A 313 -8.80 18.08 -8.41
N THR A 314 -9.23 19.34 -8.36
CA THR A 314 -10.23 19.90 -9.29
C THR A 314 -9.62 21.12 -9.97
N SER A 315 -9.79 21.25 -11.27
CA SER A 315 -9.20 22.34 -12.03
C SER A 315 -10.03 22.63 -13.27
N LYS A 316 -9.95 23.89 -13.71
CA LYS A 316 -10.51 24.32 -14.99
C LYS A 316 -9.45 25.17 -15.70
N GLU A 317 -9.13 24.80 -16.93
CA GLU A 317 -8.17 25.53 -17.76
C GLU A 317 -8.58 27.01 -17.90
N GLY A 318 -7.63 27.91 -17.70
CA GLY A 318 -7.85 29.35 -17.70
C GLY A 318 -8.53 29.91 -16.43
N VAL A 319 -8.92 29.10 -15.46
CA VAL A 319 -9.56 29.56 -14.20
C VAL A 319 -8.64 29.36 -13.00
N GLY A 320 -8.12 28.16 -12.78
CA GLY A 320 -7.25 27.83 -11.66
C GLY A 320 -7.34 26.36 -11.25
N THR A 321 -6.66 26.03 -10.15
CA THR A 321 -6.60 24.67 -9.60
C THR A 321 -6.90 24.69 -8.11
N LYS A 322 -7.65 23.70 -7.65
CA LYS A 322 -7.98 23.46 -6.25
C LYS A 322 -7.54 22.07 -5.87
N VAL A 323 -6.69 21.97 -4.87
CA VAL A 323 -6.23 20.70 -4.29
C VAL A 323 -6.70 20.61 -2.87
N SER A 324 -7.44 19.57 -2.53
CA SER A 324 -8.01 19.38 -1.19
C SER A 324 -7.47 18.10 -0.56
N LEU A 325 -6.99 18.21 0.68
CA LEU A 325 -6.55 17.13 1.55
C LEU A 325 -7.68 16.79 2.51
N GLN A 326 -8.19 15.56 2.47
CA GLN A 326 -9.25 15.08 3.36
C GLN A 326 -8.64 14.28 4.49
N PHE A 327 -8.76 14.73 5.72
CA PHE A 327 -8.31 14.02 6.91
C PHE A 327 -9.38 13.05 7.39
N CYS A 328 -8.92 11.85 7.78
CA CYS A 328 -9.77 10.92 8.53
C CYS A 328 -10.00 11.47 9.95
N LYS A 329 -11.11 11.06 10.58
CA LYS A 329 -11.48 11.50 11.94
C LYS A 329 -10.41 11.15 12.94
#